data_1b2da791b77c6bcac121b23d66418949
#
_entry.id   1b2da791b77c6bcac121b23d66418949
#
_cell.length_a   1.000
_cell.length_b   1.000
_cell.length_c   1.000
_cell.angle_alpha   90.00
_cell.angle_beta   90.00
_cell.angle_gamma   90.00
#
_symmetry.space_group_name_H-M   'P 1'
#
loop_
_entity.id
_entity.type
_entity.pdbx_description
1 polymer ?
#
loop_
_entity_poly.entity_id
_entity_poly.type
_entity_poly.pdbx_seq_one_letter_code
_entity_poly.pdbx_strand_id
1 'polypeptide(L)'
;MNKKSFITALLAIVSLTMASQEKLIRVDSGDIALQKKNRQVLFYNKEKARLLMPPNAAFGVECHPSFSAEWTLTYDSVAHALIYSEAQKSIWQSTYEAMHKTKIKKTENWEIIESVQRKHPKGYVAPEIKTFSLTIDASLAKMLKAMWTNAISTSEPKKDNMIVVDGTTWVYFVGEQRAKARTEDYSIVKLTNKLVEAIKAKDVRRCDSLVCIEFQRVQGQ
;
A
#
# COMPACT_ATOMS: atom_id res chain seq x y z
N MET A 1 22.85 -21.90 -41.94
CA MET A 1 22.37 -21.71 -40.56
C MET A 1 21.24 -22.70 -40.28
N ASN A 2 21.41 -23.59 -39.33
CA ASN A 2 20.55 -24.75 -39.16
C ASN A 2 19.24 -24.28 -38.43
N LYS A 3 18.05 -24.64 -38.93
CA LYS A 3 16.76 -24.26 -38.35
C LYS A 3 16.65 -24.50 -36.82
N LYS A 4 17.29 -25.55 -36.34
CA LYS A 4 17.36 -25.86 -34.90
C LYS A 4 18.15 -24.82 -34.09
N SER A 5 19.24 -24.28 -34.64
CA SER A 5 20.02 -23.22 -33.96
C SER A 5 19.25 -21.87 -33.89
N PHE A 6 18.40 -21.60 -34.88
CA PHE A 6 17.57 -20.38 -34.89
C PHE A 6 16.46 -20.44 -33.86
N ILE A 7 15.82 -21.61 -33.70
CA ILE A 7 14.76 -21.81 -32.70
C ILE A 7 15.32 -21.74 -31.27
N THR A 8 16.52 -22.33 -31.05
CA THR A 8 17.18 -22.27 -29.74
C THR A 8 17.63 -20.85 -29.39
N ALA A 9 18.13 -20.08 -30.37
CA ALA A 9 18.49 -18.67 -30.14
C ALA A 9 17.24 -17.81 -29.92
N LEU A 10 16.11 -18.08 -30.59
CA LEU A 10 14.85 -17.36 -30.39
C LEU A 10 14.25 -17.66 -29.02
N LEU A 11 14.30 -18.92 -28.54
CA LEU A 11 13.88 -19.31 -27.21
C LEU A 11 14.77 -18.69 -26.11
N ALA A 12 16.10 -18.60 -26.34
CA ALA A 12 17.01 -17.93 -25.43
C ALA A 12 16.78 -16.42 -25.39
N ILE A 13 16.44 -15.77 -26.51
CA ILE A 13 16.10 -14.34 -26.55
C ILE A 13 14.74 -14.10 -25.87
N VAL A 14 13.75 -14.98 -26.04
CA VAL A 14 12.47 -14.90 -25.36
C VAL A 14 12.62 -15.12 -23.84
N SER A 15 13.53 -15.99 -23.41
CA SER A 15 13.82 -16.16 -21.97
C SER A 15 14.64 -15.01 -21.36
N LEU A 16 15.41 -14.26 -22.17
CA LEU A 16 16.15 -13.06 -21.74
C LEU A 16 15.27 -11.79 -21.71
N THR A 17 14.15 -11.79 -22.44
CA THR A 17 13.13 -10.73 -22.38
C THR A 17 12.02 -11.01 -21.37
N MET A 18 12.11 -12.09 -20.58
CA MET A 18 11.38 -12.23 -19.33
C MET A 18 11.87 -11.09 -18.44
N ALA A 19 11.21 -9.94 -18.60
CA ALA A 19 11.46 -8.73 -17.86
C ALA A 19 11.73 -9.10 -16.40
N SER A 20 12.85 -8.65 -15.88
CA SER A 20 13.09 -8.69 -14.43
C SER A 20 11.84 -8.06 -13.81
N GLN A 21 10.95 -8.88 -13.25
CA GLN A 21 9.83 -8.36 -12.50
C GLN A 21 10.43 -7.47 -11.45
N GLU A 22 10.17 -6.18 -11.54
CA GLU A 22 10.64 -5.27 -10.52
C GLU A 22 10.10 -5.77 -9.18
N LYS A 23 11.00 -6.16 -8.29
CA LYS A 23 10.65 -6.72 -6.99
C LYS A 23 10.32 -5.60 -6.03
N LEU A 24 9.32 -5.84 -5.19
CA LEU A 24 9.00 -4.92 -4.10
C LEU A 24 10.22 -4.70 -3.21
N ILE A 25 10.27 -3.56 -2.53
CA ILE A 25 11.30 -3.22 -1.56
C ILE A 25 10.82 -3.62 -0.17
N ARG A 26 11.61 -4.42 0.56
CA ARG A 26 11.29 -4.82 1.93
C ARG A 26 11.21 -3.61 2.85
N VAL A 27 10.25 -3.62 3.76
CA VAL A 27 10.16 -2.62 4.84
C VAL A 27 10.88 -3.17 6.06
N ASP A 28 12.03 -2.59 6.41
CA ASP A 28 12.86 -3.05 7.51
C ASP A 28 12.41 -2.45 8.86
N SER A 29 12.78 -3.12 9.95
CA SER A 29 12.53 -2.64 11.31
C SER A 29 13.19 -1.27 11.60
N GLY A 30 14.30 -0.96 10.94
CA GLY A 30 14.96 0.35 11.00
C GLY A 30 14.10 1.49 10.43
N ASP A 31 13.43 1.28 9.29
CA ASP A 31 12.49 2.25 8.71
C ASP A 31 11.33 2.53 9.70
N ILE A 32 10.84 1.50 10.37
CA ILE A 32 9.78 1.62 11.40
C ILE A 32 10.30 2.38 12.64
N ALA A 33 11.52 2.10 13.08
CA ALA A 33 12.12 2.77 14.24
C ALA A 33 12.35 4.26 14.01
N LEU A 34 12.78 4.66 12.79
CA LEU A 34 12.92 6.07 12.41
C LEU A 34 11.58 6.80 12.37
N GLN A 35 10.54 6.15 11.89
CA GLN A 35 9.19 6.72 11.89
C GLN A 35 8.67 6.96 13.32
N LYS A 36 9.00 6.09 14.28
CA LYS A 36 8.58 6.23 15.68
C LYS A 36 9.20 7.44 16.39
N LYS A 37 10.28 8.02 15.89
CA LYS A 37 10.92 9.23 16.46
C LYS A 37 10.28 10.52 15.98
N ASN A 38 9.53 10.51 14.87
CA ASN A 38 8.88 11.69 14.34
C ASN A 38 7.39 11.74 14.75
N ARG A 39 7.05 12.73 15.57
CA ARG A 39 5.70 12.90 16.14
C ARG A 39 4.63 13.10 15.10
N GLN A 40 4.91 13.88 14.07
CA GLN A 40 3.98 14.10 12.97
C GLN A 40 3.68 12.77 12.26
N VAL A 41 4.72 11.99 11.98
CA VAL A 41 4.58 10.67 11.35
C VAL A 41 3.79 9.72 12.23
N LEU A 42 4.02 9.74 13.56
CA LEU A 42 3.24 8.90 14.49
C LEU A 42 1.77 9.29 14.51
N PHE A 43 1.47 10.58 14.60
CA PHE A 43 0.09 11.05 14.58
C PHE A 43 -0.60 10.74 13.25
N TYR A 44 0.08 11.02 12.14
CA TYR A 44 -0.37 10.66 10.80
C TYR A 44 -0.67 9.16 10.67
N ASN A 45 0.27 8.28 11.05
CA ASN A 45 0.06 6.84 10.94
C ASN A 45 -1.10 6.34 11.80
N LYS A 46 -1.28 6.91 13.00
CA LYS A 46 -2.42 6.61 13.87
C LYS A 46 -3.75 7.02 13.24
N GLU A 47 -3.83 8.24 12.71
CA GLU A 47 -5.05 8.74 12.09
C GLU A 47 -5.36 8.00 10.78
N LYS A 48 -4.36 7.74 9.96
CA LYS A 48 -4.51 6.92 8.76
C LYS A 48 -5.06 5.53 9.07
N ALA A 49 -4.48 4.84 10.05
CA ALA A 49 -4.98 3.52 10.47
C ALA A 49 -6.41 3.60 10.98
N ARG A 50 -6.74 4.58 11.81
CA ARG A 50 -8.09 4.77 12.36
C ARG A 50 -9.14 5.07 11.28
N LEU A 51 -8.76 5.84 10.25
CA LEU A 51 -9.68 6.33 9.22
C LEU A 51 -9.86 5.35 8.06
N LEU A 52 -8.79 4.69 7.63
CA LEU A 52 -8.77 3.92 6.39
C LEU A 52 -8.73 2.40 6.58
N MET A 53 -8.29 1.92 7.76
CA MET A 53 -8.12 0.47 7.98
C MET A 53 -9.32 -0.12 8.71
N PRO A 54 -10.00 -1.11 8.14
CA PRO A 54 -11.00 -1.88 8.88
C PRO A 54 -10.32 -2.70 10.00
N PRO A 55 -11.01 -2.92 11.13
CA PRO A 55 -10.42 -3.60 12.30
C PRO A 55 -9.98 -5.04 12.01
N ASN A 56 -10.59 -5.71 11.05
CA ASN A 56 -10.34 -7.11 10.70
C ASN A 56 -9.55 -7.26 9.38
N ALA A 57 -8.78 -6.25 8.99
CA ALA A 57 -7.95 -6.29 7.80
C ALA A 57 -6.87 -7.37 7.92
N ALA A 58 -7.04 -8.48 7.16
CA ALA A 58 -6.11 -9.60 7.19
C ALA A 58 -4.90 -9.41 6.26
N PHE A 59 -5.11 -8.75 5.13
CA PHE A 59 -4.09 -8.38 4.15
C PHE A 59 -4.58 -7.21 3.29
N GLY A 60 -3.68 -6.55 2.60
CA GLY A 60 -4.07 -5.44 1.74
C GLY A 60 -2.90 -4.57 1.28
N VAL A 61 -3.24 -3.39 0.82
CA VAL A 61 -2.32 -2.35 0.40
C VAL A 61 -2.75 -0.99 0.94
N GLU A 62 -1.79 -0.21 1.39
CA GLU A 62 -1.92 1.19 1.75
C GLU A 62 -1.25 2.02 0.65
N CYS A 63 -1.93 3.00 0.11
CA CYS A 63 -1.38 3.93 -0.88
C CYS A 63 -1.15 5.30 -0.27
N HIS A 64 0.07 5.79 -0.44
CA HIS A 64 0.55 7.07 0.08
C HIS A 64 1.04 7.93 -1.09
N PRO A 65 0.16 8.65 -1.77
CA PRO A 65 0.58 9.58 -2.82
C PRO A 65 1.18 10.85 -2.20
N SER A 66 2.17 11.45 -2.87
CA SER A 66 2.81 12.68 -2.38
C SER A 66 1.90 13.90 -2.42
N PHE A 67 0.97 13.97 -3.38
CA PHE A 67 0.18 15.17 -3.67
C PHE A 67 -1.34 14.96 -3.69
N SER A 68 -1.81 13.78 -3.38
CA SER A 68 -3.24 13.47 -3.33
C SER A 68 -3.63 12.79 -2.02
N ALA A 69 -4.90 12.42 -1.89
CA ALA A 69 -5.38 11.77 -0.69
C ALA A 69 -4.98 10.29 -0.64
N GLU A 70 -4.73 9.82 0.57
CA GLU A 70 -4.37 8.44 0.86
C GLU A 70 -5.59 7.53 0.72
N TRP A 71 -5.32 6.28 0.35
CA TRP A 71 -6.34 5.25 0.27
C TRP A 71 -5.80 3.87 0.66
N THR A 72 -6.71 2.94 0.94
CA THR A 72 -6.39 1.54 1.22
C THR A 72 -7.29 0.61 0.43
N LEU A 73 -6.76 -0.55 0.07
CA LEU A 73 -7.53 -1.70 -0.38
C LEU A 73 -7.18 -2.88 0.52
N THR A 74 -8.16 -3.38 1.27
CA THR A 74 -7.96 -4.42 2.29
C THR A 74 -8.98 -5.52 2.14
N TYR A 75 -8.63 -6.73 2.59
CA TYR A 75 -9.58 -7.80 2.79
C TYR A 75 -9.96 -7.89 4.26
N ASP A 76 -11.25 -7.68 4.55
CA ASP A 76 -11.83 -7.91 5.87
C ASP A 76 -12.22 -9.38 6.00
N SER A 77 -11.58 -10.08 6.94
CA SER A 77 -11.77 -11.52 7.13
C SER A 77 -13.10 -11.90 7.79
N VAL A 78 -13.76 -10.95 8.45
CA VAL A 78 -15.07 -11.16 9.08
C VAL A 78 -16.21 -10.86 8.11
N ALA A 79 -16.09 -9.75 7.38
CA ALA A 79 -17.08 -9.38 6.35
C ALA A 79 -16.94 -10.19 5.05
N HIS A 80 -15.86 -10.96 4.87
CA HIS A 80 -15.50 -11.64 3.62
C HIS A 80 -15.56 -10.73 2.40
N ALA A 81 -15.00 -9.52 2.55
CA ALA A 81 -15.10 -8.48 1.53
C ALA A 81 -13.77 -7.78 1.28
N LEU A 82 -13.54 -7.37 0.04
CA LEU A 82 -12.57 -6.34 -0.28
C LEU A 82 -13.18 -4.98 0.04
N ILE A 83 -12.45 -4.20 0.81
CA ILE A 83 -12.84 -2.86 1.24
C ILE A 83 -11.83 -1.86 0.67
N TYR A 84 -12.31 -0.95 -0.16
CA TYR A 84 -11.57 0.21 -0.62
C TYR A 84 -12.02 1.43 0.15
N SER A 85 -11.10 2.11 0.83
CA SER A 85 -11.36 3.33 1.58
C SER A 85 -10.43 4.44 1.08
N GLU A 86 -10.99 5.59 0.70
CA GLU A 86 -10.22 6.75 0.23
C GLU A 86 -10.57 8.00 1.05
N ALA A 87 -9.56 8.76 1.45
CA ALA A 87 -9.76 10.06 2.06
C ALA A 87 -10.12 11.09 0.97
N GLN A 88 -11.02 12.04 1.29
CA GLN A 88 -11.41 13.09 0.35
C GLN A 88 -10.41 14.26 0.33
N LYS A 89 -9.50 14.29 1.31
CA LYS A 89 -8.35 15.20 1.40
C LYS A 89 -7.18 14.46 2.02
N SER A 90 -5.96 14.90 1.74
CA SER A 90 -4.78 14.27 2.32
C SER A 90 -4.80 14.30 3.85
N ILE A 91 -4.70 13.12 4.45
CA ILE A 91 -4.56 12.94 5.90
C ILE A 91 -3.22 13.54 6.36
N TRP A 92 -2.16 13.32 5.56
CA TRP A 92 -0.83 13.90 5.82
C TRP A 92 -0.90 15.41 5.93
N GLN A 93 -1.50 16.09 4.95
CA GLN A 93 -1.59 17.54 4.96
C GLN A 93 -2.48 18.03 6.13
N SER A 94 -3.60 17.37 6.40
CA SER A 94 -4.51 17.72 7.50
C SER A 94 -3.82 17.60 8.87
N THR A 95 -3.01 16.54 9.08
CA THR A 95 -2.24 16.35 10.30
C THR A 95 -1.07 17.35 10.41
N TYR A 96 -0.39 17.64 9.28
CA TYR A 96 0.68 18.62 9.21
C TYR A 96 0.18 20.01 9.60
N GLU A 97 -0.89 20.47 8.98
CA GLU A 97 -1.48 21.80 9.27
C GLU A 97 -1.92 21.91 10.74
N ALA A 98 -2.58 20.88 11.29
CA ALA A 98 -2.99 20.89 12.69
C ALA A 98 -1.81 21.02 13.65
N MET A 99 -0.70 20.34 13.36
CA MET A 99 0.50 20.39 14.20
C MET A 99 1.26 21.70 14.08
N HIS A 100 1.23 22.37 12.90
CA HIS A 100 1.98 23.60 12.65
C HIS A 100 1.18 24.88 12.98
N LYS A 101 -0.15 24.83 12.93
CA LYS A 101 -1.01 25.98 13.33
C LYS A 101 -0.93 26.27 14.83
N THR A 102 -0.50 25.32 15.63
CA THR A 102 -0.36 25.50 17.07
C THR A 102 0.96 26.23 17.37
N LYS A 103 0.97 27.56 17.25
CA LYS A 103 2.11 28.39 17.69
C LYS A 103 2.20 28.30 19.21
N ILE A 104 3.09 27.45 19.70
CA ILE A 104 3.39 27.35 21.13
C ILE A 104 4.29 28.55 21.49
N LYS A 105 3.80 29.39 22.41
CA LYS A 105 4.66 30.44 22.99
C LYS A 105 5.78 29.74 23.78
N LYS A 106 7.03 30.10 23.50
CA LYS A 106 8.25 29.52 24.11
C LYS A 106 8.34 29.62 25.65
N THR A 107 7.39 30.29 26.29
CA THR A 107 7.38 30.57 27.75
C THR A 107 6.55 29.60 28.58
N GLU A 108 5.86 28.63 27.98
CA GLU A 108 5.04 27.67 28.71
C GLU A 108 5.79 26.33 28.85
N ASN A 109 5.50 25.58 29.93
CA ASN A 109 6.17 24.33 30.26
C ASN A 109 6.03 23.32 29.09
N TRP A 110 7.04 23.29 28.24
CA TRP A 110 7.11 22.63 26.97
C TRP A 110 6.73 21.14 27.03
N GLU A 111 7.17 20.45 28.08
CA GLU A 111 6.95 19.01 28.23
C GLU A 111 5.47 18.67 28.46
N ILE A 112 4.74 19.49 29.21
CA ILE A 112 3.30 19.29 29.49
C ILE A 112 2.49 19.58 28.22
N ILE A 113 2.75 20.71 27.58
CA ILE A 113 2.08 21.11 26.36
C ILE A 113 2.32 20.07 25.26
N GLU A 114 3.56 19.60 25.16
CA GLU A 114 3.95 18.56 24.23
C GLU A 114 3.24 17.24 24.48
N SER A 115 3.06 16.83 25.74
CA SER A 115 2.36 15.59 26.10
C SER A 115 0.85 15.64 25.75
N VAL A 116 0.22 16.79 25.94
CA VAL A 116 -1.20 17.00 25.62
C VAL A 116 -1.43 17.10 24.09
N GLN A 117 -0.54 17.81 23.39
CA GLN A 117 -0.63 17.94 21.93
C GLN A 117 -0.33 16.65 21.18
N ARG A 118 0.47 15.75 21.76
CA ARG A 118 0.72 14.40 21.20
C ARG A 118 -0.55 13.58 21.04
N LYS A 119 -1.56 13.80 21.88
CA LYS A 119 -2.79 13.00 21.87
C LYS A 119 -3.85 13.56 20.92
N HIS A 120 -4.00 14.88 20.88
CA HIS A 120 -5.02 15.55 20.06
C HIS A 120 -4.56 16.97 19.66
N PRO A 121 -3.93 17.16 18.48
CA PRO A 121 -3.58 18.50 18.01
C PRO A 121 -4.83 19.37 17.92
N LYS A 122 -4.81 20.52 18.58
CA LYS A 122 -5.92 21.48 18.53
C LYS A 122 -6.18 21.91 17.08
N GLY A 123 -7.42 21.80 16.64
CA GLY A 123 -7.82 22.20 15.27
C GLY A 123 -7.61 21.12 14.21
N TYR A 124 -7.26 19.88 14.59
CA TYR A 124 -7.30 18.78 13.65
C TYR A 124 -8.77 18.45 13.29
N VAL A 125 -9.04 18.49 11.98
CA VAL A 125 -10.30 18.03 11.40
C VAL A 125 -9.98 16.82 10.54
N ALA A 126 -10.54 15.66 10.91
CA ALA A 126 -10.35 14.44 10.14
C ALA A 126 -10.98 14.60 8.75
N PRO A 127 -10.29 14.19 7.67
CA PRO A 127 -10.91 14.17 6.36
C PRO A 127 -12.08 13.19 6.31
N GLU A 128 -13.04 13.49 5.47
CA GLU A 128 -14.11 12.57 5.14
C GLU A 128 -13.55 11.36 4.40
N ILE A 129 -14.06 10.16 4.71
CA ILE A 129 -13.66 8.90 4.10
C ILE A 129 -14.81 8.36 3.26
N LYS A 130 -14.52 8.04 2.01
CA LYS A 130 -15.41 7.33 1.12
C LYS A 130 -15.02 5.86 1.05
N THR A 131 -15.97 4.98 1.34
CA THR A 131 -15.71 3.54 1.40
C THR A 131 -16.60 2.79 0.42
N PHE A 132 -15.99 1.81 -0.27
CA PHE A 132 -16.65 0.87 -1.16
C PHE A 132 -16.29 -0.54 -0.72
N SER A 133 -17.23 -1.46 -0.80
CA SER A 133 -17.01 -2.86 -0.46
C SER A 133 -17.55 -3.79 -1.54
N LEU A 134 -16.85 -4.92 -1.70
CA LEU A 134 -17.23 -5.98 -2.62
C LEU A 134 -17.01 -7.31 -1.93
N THR A 135 -18.12 -8.05 -1.69
CA THR A 135 -18.03 -9.41 -1.14
C THR A 135 -17.38 -10.32 -2.17
N ILE A 136 -16.40 -11.11 -1.72
CA ILE A 136 -15.69 -12.08 -2.54
C ILE A 136 -15.71 -13.45 -1.88
N ASP A 137 -15.59 -14.52 -2.66
CA ASP A 137 -15.52 -15.86 -2.11
C ASP A 137 -14.16 -16.16 -1.46
N ALA A 138 -14.12 -17.23 -0.65
CA ALA A 138 -12.91 -17.63 0.08
C ALA A 138 -11.77 -18.08 -0.86
N SER A 139 -12.08 -18.61 -2.04
CA SER A 139 -11.10 -19.02 -3.04
C SER A 139 -10.37 -17.81 -3.61
N LEU A 140 -11.13 -16.79 -4.00
CA LEU A 140 -10.58 -15.53 -4.52
C LEU A 140 -9.72 -14.81 -3.46
N ALA A 141 -10.20 -14.76 -2.21
CA ALA A 141 -9.44 -14.21 -1.10
C ALA A 141 -8.11 -14.95 -0.88
N LYS A 142 -8.13 -16.30 -0.97
CA LYS A 142 -6.93 -17.14 -0.86
C LYS A 142 -5.94 -16.87 -1.98
N MET A 143 -6.39 -16.74 -3.24
CA MET A 143 -5.54 -16.41 -4.38
C MET A 143 -4.89 -15.03 -4.21
N LEU A 144 -5.66 -14.02 -3.86
CA LEU A 144 -5.15 -12.67 -3.57
C LEU A 144 -4.10 -12.71 -2.47
N LYS A 145 -4.40 -13.33 -1.33
CA LYS A 145 -3.46 -13.45 -0.21
C LYS A 145 -2.16 -14.12 -0.65
N ALA A 146 -2.25 -15.20 -1.46
CA ALA A 146 -1.06 -15.91 -1.95
C ALA A 146 -0.19 -15.00 -2.85
N MET A 147 -0.80 -14.24 -3.77
CA MET A 147 -0.07 -13.30 -4.62
C MET A 147 0.64 -12.20 -3.81
N TRP A 148 -0.04 -11.60 -2.83
CA TRP A 148 0.59 -10.59 -1.96
C TRP A 148 1.68 -11.19 -1.09
N THR A 149 1.46 -12.39 -0.51
CA THR A 149 2.49 -13.11 0.24
C THR A 149 3.73 -13.39 -0.62
N ASN A 150 3.53 -13.85 -1.85
CA ASN A 150 4.64 -14.08 -2.79
C ASN A 150 5.40 -12.78 -3.11
N ALA A 151 4.70 -11.71 -3.44
CA ALA A 151 5.31 -10.42 -3.74
C ALA A 151 6.12 -9.86 -2.54
N ILE A 152 5.62 -10.04 -1.31
CA ILE A 152 6.32 -9.61 -0.10
C ILE A 152 7.54 -10.52 0.18
N SER A 153 7.39 -11.84 0.07
CA SER A 153 8.48 -12.79 0.36
C SER A 153 9.65 -12.68 -0.63
N THR A 154 9.37 -12.35 -1.88
CA THR A 154 10.38 -12.14 -2.93
C THR A 154 10.92 -10.71 -2.98
N SER A 155 10.51 -9.83 -2.06
CA SER A 155 10.96 -8.44 -2.00
C SER A 155 12.47 -8.33 -1.73
N GLU A 156 13.09 -7.32 -2.35
CA GLU A 156 14.51 -7.04 -2.18
C GLU A 156 14.77 -6.11 -0.98
N PRO A 157 15.94 -6.20 -0.34
CA PRO A 157 16.35 -5.25 0.66
C PRO A 157 16.46 -3.84 0.05
N LYS A 158 16.22 -2.82 0.88
CA LYS A 158 16.40 -1.42 0.48
C LYS A 158 17.86 -1.17 0.10
N LYS A 159 18.11 -0.62 -1.09
CA LYS A 159 19.44 -0.11 -1.46
C LYS A 159 19.65 1.23 -0.74
N ASP A 160 20.74 1.36 0.01
CA ASP A 160 21.02 2.49 0.91
C ASP A 160 21.01 3.89 0.25
N ASN A 161 21.22 3.97 -1.06
CA ASN A 161 21.36 5.24 -1.78
C ASN A 161 20.09 5.71 -2.49
N MET A 162 18.92 5.14 -2.18
CA MET A 162 17.70 5.47 -2.90
C MET A 162 16.98 6.65 -2.23
N ILE A 163 17.30 7.86 -2.66
CA ILE A 163 16.55 9.07 -2.31
C ILE A 163 15.30 9.10 -3.18
N VAL A 164 14.14 9.02 -2.53
CA VAL A 164 12.85 9.25 -3.20
C VAL A 164 12.40 10.65 -2.85
N VAL A 165 12.41 11.51 -3.84
CA VAL A 165 12.07 12.93 -3.66
C VAL A 165 10.56 13.12 -3.71
N ASP A 166 9.87 12.49 -4.67
CA ASP A 166 8.43 12.58 -4.85
C ASP A 166 7.89 11.30 -5.49
N GLY A 167 6.63 10.99 -5.25
CA GLY A 167 5.97 9.84 -5.88
C GLY A 167 4.92 9.18 -4.99
N THR A 168 4.21 8.23 -5.57
CA THR A 168 3.27 7.38 -4.84
C THR A 168 3.99 6.17 -4.27
N THR A 169 3.69 5.83 -3.03
CA THR A 169 4.18 4.60 -2.39
C THR A 169 3.02 3.69 -2.07
N TRP A 170 3.08 2.45 -2.54
CA TRP A 170 2.14 1.37 -2.18
C TRP A 170 2.82 0.46 -1.16
N VAL A 171 2.21 0.27 -0.01
CA VAL A 171 2.72 -0.62 1.04
C VAL A 171 1.81 -1.83 1.13
N TYR A 172 2.25 -2.96 0.60
CA TYR A 172 1.57 -4.25 0.68
C TYR A 172 1.83 -4.88 2.04
N PHE A 173 0.79 -5.52 2.61
CA PHE A 173 0.92 -6.22 3.88
C PHE A 173 0.11 -7.52 3.93
N VAL A 174 0.65 -8.50 4.66
CA VAL A 174 -0.03 -9.75 5.06
C VAL A 174 0.38 -10.02 6.50
N GLY A 175 -0.54 -9.84 7.44
CA GLY A 175 -0.20 -9.81 8.86
C GLY A 175 0.81 -8.70 9.16
N GLU A 176 1.95 -9.09 9.75
CA GLU A 176 3.04 -8.14 10.09
C GLU A 176 4.04 -7.91 8.95
N GLN A 177 4.04 -8.79 7.95
CA GLN A 177 4.98 -8.67 6.83
C GLN A 177 4.58 -7.53 5.91
N ARG A 178 5.58 -6.75 5.47
CA ARG A 178 5.35 -5.57 4.63
C ARG A 178 6.43 -5.43 3.56
N ALA A 179 6.01 -4.98 2.39
CA ALA A 179 6.90 -4.54 1.32
C ALA A 179 6.27 -3.38 0.55
N LYS A 180 7.09 -2.55 -0.10
CA LYS A 180 6.64 -1.33 -0.78
C LYS A 180 7.01 -1.31 -2.27
N ALA A 181 6.11 -0.79 -3.08
CA ALA A 181 6.33 -0.37 -4.46
C ALA A 181 6.43 1.15 -4.53
N ARG A 182 7.21 1.66 -5.48
CA ARG A 182 7.41 3.10 -5.71
C ARG A 182 7.10 3.55 -7.14
N THR A 183 6.67 2.62 -7.96
CA THR A 183 6.27 2.89 -9.33
C THR A 183 5.03 2.07 -9.67
N GLU A 184 4.24 2.57 -10.60
CA GLU A 184 3.06 1.88 -11.11
C GLU A 184 3.39 0.73 -12.07
N ASP A 185 4.65 0.57 -12.45
CA ASP A 185 5.06 -0.45 -13.42
C ASP A 185 4.99 -1.87 -12.87
N TYR A 186 5.05 -2.03 -11.56
CA TYR A 186 4.87 -3.33 -10.93
C TYR A 186 3.50 -3.96 -11.28
N SER A 187 3.53 -5.21 -11.71
CA SER A 187 2.29 -5.93 -12.09
C SER A 187 1.27 -5.98 -10.95
N ILE A 188 1.73 -6.14 -9.72
CA ILE A 188 0.87 -6.16 -8.53
C ILE A 188 0.22 -4.79 -8.29
N VAL A 189 0.88 -3.67 -8.61
CA VAL A 189 0.30 -2.32 -8.52
C VAL A 189 -0.76 -2.14 -9.61
N LYS A 190 -0.46 -2.56 -10.83
CA LYS A 190 -1.43 -2.54 -11.95
C LYS A 190 -2.67 -3.37 -11.63
N LEU A 191 -2.50 -4.56 -11.06
CA LEU A 191 -3.61 -5.38 -10.58
C LEU A 191 -4.42 -4.65 -9.51
N THR A 192 -3.74 -4.09 -8.49
CA THR A 192 -4.38 -3.36 -7.40
C THR A 192 -5.24 -2.21 -7.91
N ASN A 193 -4.74 -1.39 -8.83
CA ASN A 193 -5.49 -0.28 -9.40
C ASN A 193 -6.74 -0.76 -10.17
N LYS A 194 -6.63 -1.86 -10.95
CA LYS A 194 -7.78 -2.47 -11.63
C LYS A 194 -8.81 -3.04 -10.65
N LEU A 195 -8.37 -3.61 -9.53
CA LEU A 195 -9.26 -4.10 -8.48
C LEU A 195 -10.03 -2.96 -7.82
N VAL A 196 -9.37 -1.83 -7.55
CA VAL A 196 -10.02 -0.62 -7.03
C VAL A 196 -11.14 -0.16 -7.97
N GLU A 197 -10.89 -0.13 -9.28
CA GLU A 197 -11.92 0.21 -10.28
C GLU A 197 -13.10 -0.78 -10.25
N ALA A 198 -12.82 -2.09 -10.19
CA ALA A 198 -13.87 -3.12 -10.12
C ALA A 198 -14.72 -2.99 -8.85
N ILE A 199 -14.10 -2.70 -7.71
CA ILE A 199 -14.78 -2.50 -6.43
C ILE A 199 -15.66 -1.24 -6.45
N LYS A 200 -15.15 -0.13 -7.00
CA LYS A 200 -15.93 1.11 -7.17
C LYS A 200 -17.15 0.89 -8.06
N ALA A 201 -17.00 0.05 -9.10
CA ALA A 201 -18.08 -0.34 -10.00
C ALA A 201 -19.00 -1.45 -9.45
N LYS A 202 -18.67 -2.05 -8.31
CA LYS A 202 -19.34 -3.25 -7.75
C LYS A 202 -19.38 -4.43 -8.71
N ASP A 203 -18.33 -4.58 -9.54
CA ASP A 203 -18.23 -5.60 -10.58
C ASP A 203 -17.44 -6.83 -10.06
N VAL A 204 -18.17 -7.76 -9.44
CA VAL A 204 -17.61 -9.03 -8.93
C VAL A 204 -16.94 -9.84 -10.02
N ARG A 205 -17.59 -9.95 -11.22
CA ARG A 205 -17.07 -10.77 -12.31
C ARG A 205 -15.73 -10.24 -12.84
N ARG A 206 -15.61 -8.91 -12.95
CA ARG A 206 -14.34 -8.27 -13.32
C ARG A 206 -13.27 -8.52 -12.27
N CYS A 207 -13.61 -8.43 -10.99
CA CYS A 207 -12.70 -8.73 -9.89
C CYS A 207 -12.17 -10.18 -9.98
N ASP A 208 -13.06 -11.16 -10.12
CA ASP A 208 -12.72 -12.58 -10.26
C ASP A 208 -11.79 -12.82 -11.47
N SER A 209 -12.15 -12.29 -12.62
CA SER A 209 -11.36 -12.43 -13.85
C SER A 209 -9.94 -11.86 -13.70
N LEU A 210 -9.80 -10.67 -13.12
CA LEU A 210 -8.51 -10.04 -12.90
C LEU A 210 -7.60 -10.87 -11.99
N VAL A 211 -8.16 -11.40 -10.89
CA VAL A 211 -7.41 -12.21 -9.93
C VAL A 211 -7.02 -13.55 -10.54
N CYS A 212 -7.93 -14.24 -11.22
CA CYS A 212 -7.66 -15.53 -11.84
C CYS A 212 -6.56 -15.42 -12.91
N ILE A 213 -6.63 -14.42 -13.79
CA ILE A 213 -5.63 -14.21 -14.86
C ILE A 213 -4.25 -13.95 -14.24
N GLU A 214 -4.17 -13.04 -13.27
CA GLU A 214 -2.89 -12.70 -12.65
C GLU A 214 -2.32 -13.86 -11.82
N PHE A 215 -3.19 -14.60 -11.11
CA PHE A 215 -2.78 -15.78 -10.35
C PHE A 215 -2.17 -16.87 -11.25
N GLN A 216 -2.81 -17.16 -12.39
CA GLN A 216 -2.28 -18.11 -13.38
C GLN A 216 -0.94 -17.63 -13.94
N ARG A 217 -0.79 -16.33 -14.22
CA ARG A 217 0.47 -15.74 -14.68
C ARG A 217 1.61 -15.93 -13.68
N VAL A 218 1.33 -15.77 -12.39
CA VAL A 218 2.33 -15.95 -11.31
C VAL A 218 2.70 -17.42 -11.09
N GLN A 219 1.73 -18.35 -11.29
CA GLN A 219 1.97 -19.79 -11.13
C GLN A 219 2.71 -20.43 -12.33
N GLY A 220 2.60 -19.83 -13.52
CA GLY A 220 3.24 -20.31 -14.76
C GLY A 220 4.69 -19.84 -14.94
N GLN A 221 5.25 -19.12 -13.99
CA GLN A 221 6.64 -18.64 -13.91
C GLN A 221 7.46 -19.51 -12.95
#